data_967f1fee6e10fd3217e5c81d3dbeb4fd
#
_entry.id   967f1fee6e10fd3217e5c81d3dbeb4fd
#
_cell.length_a   1.000
_cell.length_b   1.000
_cell.length_c   1.000
_cell.angle_alpha   90.00
_cell.angle_beta   90.00
_cell.angle_gamma   90.00
#
_symmetry.space_group_name_H-M   'P 1'
#
loop_
_entity.id
_entity.type
_entity.pdbx_description
1 polymer ?
#
loop_
_entity_poly.entity_id
_entity_poly.type
_entity_poly.pdbx_seq_one_letter_code
_entity_poly.pdbx_strand_id
1 'polypeptide(L)'
;SRTRQAVLRREVAYQRLLLEARALSETGRLELALDLLSSAQGAEVDQVRAEVLWSGERWQEAGEAFERGLDTAWDGVEPLNTGQRTQVLRSAIAYELADDALSLQRIRTKYLAKMAESPDAKAFDVVTLPVPENVGAFSELVARVAAVDTLDAFLEEYKNRYVLPPKEPDKVAANS
;
A
#
# COMPACT_ATOMS: atom_id res chain seq x y z
N SER A 1 32.28 -23.21 -13.51
CA SER A 1 32.38 -22.87 -12.08
C SER A 1 32.60 -21.37 -11.83
N ARG A 2 33.41 -20.65 -12.60
CA ARG A 2 33.61 -19.18 -12.45
C ARG A 2 32.36 -18.34 -12.69
N THR A 3 31.53 -18.70 -13.66
CA THR A 3 30.26 -17.99 -13.99
C THR A 3 29.27 -18.09 -12.84
N ARG A 4 29.17 -19.24 -12.17
CA ARG A 4 28.28 -19.46 -11.04
C ARG A 4 28.69 -18.62 -9.82
N GLN A 5 29.99 -18.49 -9.56
CA GLN A 5 30.51 -17.62 -8.49
C GLN A 5 30.28 -16.13 -8.77
N ALA A 6 30.39 -15.70 -10.04
CA ALA A 6 30.12 -14.32 -10.42
C ALA A 6 28.65 -13.96 -10.27
N VAL A 7 27.74 -14.86 -10.61
CA VAL A 7 26.29 -14.69 -10.43
C VAL A 7 25.94 -14.60 -8.94
N LEU A 8 26.48 -15.50 -8.12
CA LEU A 8 26.24 -15.49 -6.67
C LEU A 8 26.76 -14.19 -6.01
N ARG A 9 27.90 -13.68 -6.44
CA ARG A 9 28.44 -12.41 -5.91
C ARG A 9 27.56 -11.22 -6.29
N ARG A 10 26.99 -11.19 -7.48
CA ARG A 10 26.06 -10.15 -7.92
C ARG A 10 24.77 -10.20 -7.12
N GLU A 11 24.23 -11.39 -6.92
CA GLU A 11 23.02 -11.59 -6.12
C GLU A 11 23.23 -11.15 -4.67
N VAL A 12 24.32 -11.55 -4.04
CA VAL A 12 24.65 -11.11 -2.67
C VAL A 12 24.82 -9.60 -2.58
N ALA A 13 25.51 -8.98 -3.56
CA ALA A 13 25.67 -7.54 -3.60
C ALA A 13 24.32 -6.81 -3.76
N TYR A 14 23.44 -7.35 -4.58
CA TYR A 14 22.09 -6.83 -4.79
C TYR A 14 21.24 -6.89 -3.52
N GLN A 15 21.18 -8.05 -2.86
CA GLN A 15 20.45 -8.21 -1.60
C GLN A 15 21.00 -7.31 -0.49
N ARG A 16 22.32 -7.16 -0.44
CA ARG A 16 22.98 -6.25 0.51
C ARG A 16 22.57 -4.79 0.28
N LEU A 17 22.50 -4.35 -0.98
CA LEU A 17 22.04 -3.01 -1.33
C LEU A 17 20.62 -2.76 -0.84
N LEU A 18 19.71 -3.71 -1.03
CA LEU A 18 18.32 -3.58 -0.57
C LEU A 18 18.21 -3.49 0.95
N LEU A 19 18.99 -4.32 1.66
CA LEU A 19 19.04 -4.27 3.14
C LEU A 19 19.60 -2.95 3.65
N GLU A 20 20.65 -2.45 3.02
CA GLU A 20 21.26 -1.16 3.37
C GLU A 20 20.29 0.01 3.14
N ALA A 21 19.56 0.00 2.02
CA ALA A 21 18.54 1.00 1.75
C ALA A 21 17.42 1.00 2.81
N ARG A 22 16.96 -0.17 3.23
CA ARG A 22 15.98 -0.29 4.32
C ARG A 22 16.54 0.25 5.64
N ALA A 23 17.75 -0.11 6.01
CA ALA A 23 18.40 0.37 7.24
C ALA A 23 18.59 1.91 7.23
N LEU A 24 18.94 2.48 6.10
CA LEU A 24 19.02 3.94 5.93
C LEU A 24 17.65 4.60 6.12
N SER A 25 16.61 4.02 5.56
CA SER A 25 15.23 4.51 5.72
C SER A 25 14.78 4.44 7.17
N GLU A 26 15.00 3.34 7.86
CA GLU A 26 14.65 3.15 9.29
C GLU A 26 15.38 4.15 10.20
N THR A 27 16.57 4.59 9.81
CA THR A 27 17.34 5.61 10.54
C THR A 27 17.03 7.05 10.11
N GLY A 28 16.00 7.26 9.29
CA GLY A 28 15.56 8.58 8.83
C GLY A 28 16.45 9.18 7.73
N ARG A 29 17.34 8.40 7.13
CA ARG A 29 18.24 8.85 6.06
C ARG A 29 17.63 8.58 4.68
N LEU A 30 16.45 9.16 4.44
CA LEU A 30 15.64 8.92 3.25
C LEU A 30 16.40 9.16 1.95
N GLU A 31 17.03 10.32 1.82
CA GLU A 31 17.73 10.69 0.56
C GLU A 31 18.90 9.75 0.25
N LEU A 32 19.63 9.31 1.28
CA LEU A 32 20.71 8.34 1.09
C LEU A 32 20.17 6.97 0.66
N ALA A 33 19.02 6.55 1.21
CA ALA A 33 18.37 5.32 0.79
C ALA A 33 17.94 5.39 -0.69
N LEU A 34 17.33 6.49 -1.10
CA LEU A 34 16.89 6.71 -2.48
C LEU A 34 18.07 6.79 -3.46
N ASP A 35 19.14 7.49 -3.07
CA ASP A 35 20.38 7.56 -3.87
C ASP A 35 20.99 6.16 -4.07
N LEU A 36 21.05 5.37 -3.01
CA LEU A 36 21.56 4.01 -3.09
C LEU A 36 20.71 3.15 -4.05
N LEU A 37 19.38 3.25 -3.96
CA LEU A 37 18.46 2.53 -4.84
C LEU A 37 18.49 3.01 -6.29
N SER A 38 18.95 4.23 -6.55
CA SER A 38 19.08 4.76 -7.91
C SER A 38 20.14 4.04 -8.75
N SER A 39 21.10 3.40 -8.07
CA SER A 39 22.18 2.64 -8.72
C SER A 39 21.76 1.23 -9.19
N ALA A 40 20.56 0.79 -8.84
CA ALA A 40 20.04 -0.56 -9.15
C ALA A 40 18.66 -0.49 -9.82
N GLN A 41 18.30 -1.57 -10.50
CA GLN A 41 17.02 -1.71 -11.21
C GLN A 41 16.43 -3.10 -10.93
N GLY A 42 15.11 -3.19 -11.03
CA GLY A 42 14.36 -4.44 -10.89
C GLY A 42 13.16 -4.29 -9.97
N ALA A 43 12.27 -5.27 -10.02
CA ALA A 43 11.00 -5.24 -9.27
C ALA A 43 11.21 -5.12 -7.75
N GLU A 44 12.21 -5.78 -7.19
CA GLU A 44 12.53 -5.69 -5.77
C GLU A 44 13.07 -4.31 -5.37
N VAL A 45 13.86 -3.68 -6.24
CA VAL A 45 14.35 -2.30 -6.04
C VAL A 45 13.17 -1.34 -6.04
N ASP A 46 12.25 -1.47 -6.97
CA ASP A 46 11.07 -0.62 -7.08
C ASP A 46 10.16 -0.78 -5.85
N GLN A 47 10.02 -2.01 -5.36
CA GLN A 47 9.29 -2.28 -4.11
C GLN A 47 9.96 -1.61 -2.91
N VAL A 48 11.26 -1.78 -2.74
CA VAL A 48 12.00 -1.14 -1.62
C VAL A 48 11.96 0.38 -1.75
N ARG A 49 12.05 0.92 -2.96
CA ARG A 49 11.89 2.36 -3.20
C ARG A 49 10.51 2.86 -2.75
N ALA A 50 9.45 2.14 -3.08
CA ALA A 50 8.10 2.47 -2.63
C ALA A 50 7.97 2.44 -1.10
N GLU A 51 8.55 1.44 -0.45
CA GLU A 51 8.60 1.32 1.02
C GLU A 51 9.37 2.48 1.67
N VAL A 52 10.51 2.86 1.10
CA VAL A 52 11.33 4.00 1.54
C VAL A 52 10.58 5.31 1.41
N LEU A 53 9.93 5.55 0.28
CA LEU A 53 9.10 6.74 0.04
C LEU A 53 7.91 6.80 1.00
N TRP A 54 7.28 5.66 1.25
CA TRP A 54 6.20 5.54 2.23
C TRP A 54 6.66 5.90 3.65
N SER A 55 7.78 5.35 4.09
CA SER A 55 8.35 5.64 5.41
C SER A 55 8.77 7.11 5.57
N GLY A 56 9.14 7.74 4.47
CA GLY A 56 9.49 9.16 4.42
C GLY A 56 8.30 10.10 4.21
N GLU A 57 7.06 9.57 4.23
CA GLU A 57 5.83 10.34 4.01
C GLU A 57 5.79 11.08 2.66
N ARG A 58 6.54 10.59 1.67
CA ARG A 58 6.50 11.09 0.29
C ARG A 58 5.35 10.43 -0.46
N TRP A 59 4.14 10.77 -0.07
CA TRP A 59 2.91 10.04 -0.43
C TRP A 59 2.66 9.96 -1.92
N GLN A 60 2.77 11.07 -2.64
CA GLN A 60 2.59 11.09 -4.09
C GLN A 60 3.52 10.09 -4.78
N GLU A 61 4.79 10.17 -4.48
CA GLU A 61 5.82 9.33 -5.09
C GLU A 61 5.70 7.87 -4.64
N ALA A 62 5.32 7.63 -3.38
CA ALA A 62 5.04 6.29 -2.88
C ALA A 62 3.87 5.63 -3.63
N GLY A 63 2.77 6.38 -3.81
CA GLY A 63 1.61 5.93 -4.59
C GLY A 63 1.97 5.53 -6.01
N GLU A 64 2.73 6.39 -6.69
CA GLU A 64 3.22 6.14 -8.05
C GLU A 64 4.16 4.92 -8.11
N ALA A 65 5.03 4.75 -7.12
CA ALA A 65 5.96 3.61 -7.08
C ALA A 65 5.22 2.28 -6.85
N PHE A 66 4.24 2.24 -5.94
CA PHE A 66 3.40 1.06 -5.76
C PHE A 66 2.56 0.74 -7.00
N GLU A 67 1.95 1.75 -7.63
CA GLU A 67 1.18 1.55 -8.86
C GLU A 67 2.05 1.04 -10.00
N ARG A 68 3.26 1.56 -10.15
CA ARG A 68 4.23 1.10 -11.16
C ARG A 68 4.62 -0.36 -10.96
N GLY A 69 4.79 -0.79 -9.71
CA GLY A 69 5.09 -2.18 -9.36
C GLY A 69 3.97 -3.17 -9.70
N LEU A 70 2.74 -2.70 -9.88
CA LEU A 70 1.61 -3.52 -10.31
C LEU A 70 1.60 -3.79 -11.82
N ASP A 71 2.33 -2.99 -12.60
CA ASP A 71 2.43 -3.10 -14.06
C ASP A 71 1.07 -3.31 -14.74
N THR A 72 0.88 -4.43 -15.43
CA THR A 72 -0.35 -4.80 -16.16
C THR A 72 -1.32 -5.68 -15.37
N ALA A 73 -1.16 -5.79 -14.06
CA ALA A 73 -2.01 -6.66 -13.23
C ALA A 73 -3.51 -6.33 -13.32
N TRP A 74 -3.87 -5.09 -13.64
CA TRP A 74 -5.25 -4.65 -13.83
C TRP A 74 -5.93 -5.26 -15.07
N ASP A 75 -5.16 -5.53 -16.14
CA ASP A 75 -5.66 -5.98 -17.44
C ASP A 75 -5.61 -7.52 -17.59
N GLY A 76 -4.92 -8.20 -16.69
CA GLY A 76 -4.81 -9.67 -16.71
C GLY A 76 -6.12 -10.38 -16.37
N VAL A 77 -6.27 -11.63 -16.82
CA VAL A 77 -7.42 -12.49 -16.49
C VAL A 77 -7.32 -13.02 -15.06
N GLU A 78 -6.10 -13.19 -14.55
CA GLU A 78 -5.84 -13.74 -13.23
C GLU A 78 -6.30 -12.81 -12.11
N PRO A 79 -6.82 -13.35 -11.01
CA PRO A 79 -7.12 -12.56 -9.82
C PRO A 79 -5.83 -12.00 -9.21
N LEU A 80 -5.95 -10.88 -8.50
CA LEU A 80 -4.83 -10.30 -7.77
C LEU A 80 -4.39 -11.24 -6.63
N ASN A 81 -3.09 -11.50 -6.55
CA ASN A 81 -2.52 -12.18 -5.40
C ASN A 81 -2.47 -11.24 -4.17
N THR A 82 -2.14 -11.78 -2.99
CA THR A 82 -2.08 -11.01 -1.74
C THR A 82 -1.13 -9.81 -1.82
N GLY A 83 0.05 -9.99 -2.42
CA GLY A 83 1.03 -8.91 -2.59
C GLY A 83 0.52 -7.79 -3.49
N GLN A 84 -0.12 -8.14 -4.60
CA GLN A 84 -0.73 -7.17 -5.52
C GLN A 84 -1.89 -6.40 -4.86
N ARG A 85 -2.77 -7.08 -4.13
CA ARG A 85 -3.85 -6.41 -3.38
C ARG A 85 -3.29 -5.42 -2.36
N THR A 86 -2.26 -5.81 -1.64
CA THR A 86 -1.55 -4.93 -0.70
C THR A 86 -0.99 -3.70 -1.40
N GLN A 87 -0.37 -3.86 -2.57
CA GLN A 87 0.15 -2.74 -3.35
C GLN A 87 -0.96 -1.80 -3.86
N VAL A 88 -2.08 -2.35 -4.31
CA VAL A 88 -3.26 -1.55 -4.73
C VAL A 88 -3.76 -0.70 -3.55
N LEU A 89 -3.93 -1.29 -2.37
CA LEU A 89 -4.37 -0.56 -1.19
C LEU A 89 -3.36 0.50 -0.75
N ARG A 90 -2.07 0.18 -0.72
CA ARG A 90 -1.02 1.15 -0.37
C ARG A 90 -0.96 2.31 -1.35
N SER A 91 -1.09 2.04 -2.66
CA SER A 91 -1.14 3.08 -3.67
C SER A 91 -2.35 3.99 -3.48
N ALA A 92 -3.54 3.42 -3.24
CA ALA A 92 -4.75 4.18 -2.99
C ALA A 92 -4.65 5.05 -1.71
N ILE A 93 -4.14 4.50 -0.61
CA ILE A 93 -3.91 5.23 0.64
C ILE A 93 -2.90 6.36 0.44
N ALA A 94 -1.82 6.10 -0.28
CA ALA A 94 -0.80 7.11 -0.56
C ALA A 94 -1.37 8.28 -1.37
N TYR A 95 -2.17 8.02 -2.39
CA TYR A 95 -2.85 9.07 -3.16
C TYR A 95 -3.86 9.85 -2.33
N GLU A 96 -4.58 9.19 -1.44
CA GLU A 96 -5.48 9.88 -0.50
C GLU A 96 -4.70 10.80 0.45
N LEU A 97 -3.58 10.33 1.00
CA LEU A 97 -2.70 11.15 1.85
C LEU A 97 -2.03 12.30 1.09
N ALA A 98 -1.80 12.14 -0.20
CA ALA A 98 -1.26 13.17 -1.07
C ALA A 98 -2.32 14.19 -1.53
N ASP A 99 -3.59 13.98 -1.20
CA ASP A 99 -4.73 14.75 -1.72
C ASP A 99 -4.79 14.73 -3.27
N ASP A 100 -4.37 13.61 -3.86
CA ASP A 100 -4.38 13.38 -5.31
C ASP A 100 -5.63 12.60 -5.73
N ALA A 101 -6.74 13.31 -5.82
CA ALA A 101 -8.04 12.75 -6.19
C ALA A 101 -8.05 12.13 -7.60
N LEU A 102 -7.26 12.66 -8.53
CA LEU A 102 -7.19 12.14 -9.90
C LEU A 102 -6.52 10.77 -9.95
N SER A 103 -5.40 10.62 -9.28
CA SER A 103 -4.70 9.33 -9.19
C SER A 103 -5.51 8.31 -8.41
N LEU A 104 -6.18 8.75 -7.34
CA LEU A 104 -7.09 7.90 -6.56
C LEU A 104 -8.25 7.37 -7.41
N GLN A 105 -8.87 8.24 -8.21
CA GLN A 105 -9.93 7.85 -9.14
C GLN A 105 -9.42 6.90 -10.23
N ARG A 106 -8.22 7.14 -10.74
CA ARG A 106 -7.58 6.27 -11.73
C ARG A 106 -7.35 4.88 -11.19
N ILE A 107 -6.77 4.74 -10.00
CA ILE A 107 -6.52 3.42 -9.39
C ILE A 107 -7.82 2.70 -9.06
N ARG A 108 -8.85 3.42 -8.61
CA ARG A 108 -10.18 2.86 -8.42
C ARG A 108 -10.73 2.28 -9.72
N THR A 109 -10.73 3.06 -10.79
CA THR A 109 -11.24 2.61 -12.10
C THR A 109 -10.52 1.37 -12.60
N LYS A 110 -9.21 1.31 -12.45
CA LYS A 110 -8.41 0.16 -12.89
C LYS A 110 -8.68 -1.12 -12.09
N TYR A 111 -8.83 -1.01 -10.79
CA TYR A 111 -8.81 -2.17 -9.90
C TYR A 111 -10.16 -2.52 -9.27
N LEU A 112 -11.21 -1.70 -9.49
CA LEU A 112 -12.52 -1.91 -8.86
C LEU A 112 -13.05 -3.34 -9.06
N ALA A 113 -13.06 -3.83 -10.28
CA ALA A 113 -13.60 -5.16 -10.58
C ALA A 113 -12.81 -6.28 -9.88
N LYS A 114 -11.49 -6.20 -9.89
CA LYS A 114 -10.62 -7.20 -9.26
C LYS A 114 -10.64 -7.13 -7.74
N MET A 115 -10.74 -5.94 -7.17
CA MET A 115 -10.82 -5.75 -5.73
C MET A 115 -12.19 -6.13 -5.17
N ALA A 116 -13.27 -5.93 -5.93
CA ALA A 116 -14.63 -6.29 -5.52
C ALA A 116 -14.80 -7.79 -5.21
N GLU A 117 -14.07 -8.64 -5.91
CA GLU A 117 -14.07 -10.10 -5.70
C GLU A 117 -13.07 -10.57 -4.64
N SER A 118 -12.36 -9.64 -4.00
CA SER A 118 -11.31 -9.94 -3.03
C SER A 118 -11.77 -9.75 -1.58
N PRO A 119 -11.05 -10.34 -0.59
CA PRO A 119 -11.29 -10.07 0.82
C PRO A 119 -11.11 -8.60 1.21
N ASP A 120 -10.38 -7.84 0.39
CA ASP A 120 -10.03 -6.44 0.66
C ASP A 120 -11.01 -5.44 0.02
N ALA A 121 -12.13 -5.91 -0.55
CA ALA A 121 -13.11 -5.09 -1.26
C ALA A 121 -13.62 -3.91 -0.42
N LYS A 122 -13.98 -4.15 0.83
CA LYS A 122 -14.46 -3.10 1.74
C LYS A 122 -13.41 -2.05 2.05
N ALA A 123 -12.18 -2.48 2.32
CA ALA A 123 -11.08 -1.57 2.59
C ALA A 123 -10.77 -0.69 1.37
N PHE A 124 -10.78 -1.28 0.18
CA PHE A 124 -10.58 -0.57 -1.06
C PHE A 124 -11.70 0.46 -1.34
N ASP A 125 -12.96 0.07 -1.14
CA ASP A 125 -14.09 1.00 -1.30
C ASP A 125 -13.99 2.17 -0.33
N VAL A 126 -13.68 1.91 0.90
CA VAL A 126 -13.57 2.95 1.92
C VAL A 126 -12.47 3.97 1.60
N VAL A 127 -11.31 3.51 1.14
CA VAL A 127 -10.19 4.40 0.77
C VAL A 127 -10.47 5.18 -0.51
N THR A 128 -11.17 4.58 -1.47
CA THR A 128 -11.29 5.14 -2.82
C THR A 128 -12.62 5.81 -3.12
N LEU A 129 -13.65 5.62 -2.27
CA LEU A 129 -14.91 6.34 -2.41
C LEU A 129 -14.81 7.74 -1.81
N PRO A 130 -15.35 8.77 -2.48
CA PRO A 130 -15.42 10.10 -1.91
C PRO A 130 -16.27 10.07 -0.63
N VAL A 131 -15.70 10.52 0.48
CA VAL A 131 -16.41 10.61 1.76
C VAL A 131 -17.21 11.90 1.79
N PRO A 132 -18.54 11.87 1.90
CA PRO A 132 -19.30 13.08 2.14
C PRO A 132 -19.04 13.60 3.56
N GLU A 133 -18.57 14.83 3.67
CA GLU A 133 -18.62 15.74 4.82
C GLU A 133 -17.67 15.54 6.03
N ASN A 134 -16.76 14.56 6.08
CA ASN A 134 -15.79 14.45 7.19
C ASN A 134 -14.34 14.27 6.72
N VAL A 135 -13.95 15.03 5.73
CA VAL A 135 -12.62 14.95 5.08
C VAL A 135 -11.47 15.10 6.09
N GLY A 136 -11.60 15.98 7.09
CA GLY A 136 -10.58 16.18 8.11
C GLY A 136 -10.33 14.98 9.01
N ALA A 137 -11.38 14.33 9.49
CA ALA A 137 -11.27 13.17 10.37
C ALA A 137 -10.71 11.93 9.63
N PHE A 138 -11.04 11.79 8.35
CA PHE A 138 -10.54 10.72 7.51
C PHE A 138 -9.05 10.89 7.21
N SER A 139 -8.63 12.07 6.75
CA SER A 139 -7.21 12.37 6.49
C SER A 139 -6.35 12.22 7.74
N GLU A 140 -6.85 12.63 8.92
CA GLU A 140 -6.17 12.43 10.19
C GLU A 140 -6.04 10.94 10.55
N LEU A 141 -7.07 10.16 10.30
CA LEU A 141 -7.04 8.73 10.54
C LEU A 141 -6.05 8.03 9.63
N VAL A 142 -6.09 8.32 8.34
CA VAL A 142 -5.19 7.73 7.34
C VAL A 142 -3.74 8.14 7.63
N ALA A 143 -3.49 9.39 8.05
CA ALA A 143 -2.16 9.84 8.49
C ALA A 143 -1.66 9.09 9.74
N ARG A 144 -2.54 8.88 10.73
CA ARG A 144 -2.22 8.09 11.93
C ARG A 144 -1.85 6.67 11.62
N VAL A 145 -2.46 6.13 10.64
CA VAL A 145 -2.36 4.75 10.25
C VAL A 145 -1.20 4.50 9.31
N ALA A 146 -0.85 5.45 8.46
CA ALA A 146 0.38 5.39 7.69
C ALA A 146 1.63 5.37 8.59
N ALA A 147 1.51 5.81 9.83
CA ALA A 147 2.55 5.70 10.86
C ALA A 147 2.65 4.30 11.50
N VAL A 148 1.70 3.41 11.26
CA VAL A 148 1.73 2.03 11.76
C VAL A 148 2.36 1.12 10.72
N ASP A 149 3.41 0.40 11.11
CA ASP A 149 4.26 -0.41 10.20
C ASP A 149 3.57 -1.58 9.49
N THR A 150 2.30 -1.84 9.76
CA THR A 150 1.59 -2.95 9.15
C THR A 150 0.24 -2.53 8.57
N LEU A 151 0.07 -2.75 7.27
CA LEU A 151 -1.20 -2.54 6.57
C LEU A 151 -2.34 -3.35 7.19
N ASP A 152 -2.04 -4.53 7.72
CA ASP A 152 -3.03 -5.40 8.37
C ASP A 152 -3.54 -4.81 9.69
N ALA A 153 -2.68 -4.26 10.53
CA ALA A 153 -3.07 -3.55 11.74
C ALA A 153 -3.94 -2.31 11.42
N PHE A 154 -3.62 -1.64 10.33
CA PHE A 154 -4.43 -0.54 9.80
C PHE A 154 -5.82 -0.98 9.38
N LEU A 155 -5.89 -1.98 8.55
CA LEU A 155 -7.15 -2.48 8.05
C LEU A 155 -8.04 -2.99 9.19
N GLU A 156 -7.45 -3.58 10.23
CA GLU A 156 -8.17 -3.98 11.44
C GLU A 156 -8.69 -2.77 12.23
N GLU A 157 -7.86 -1.78 12.48
CA GLU A 157 -8.27 -0.58 13.20
C GLU A 157 -9.31 0.21 12.41
N TYR A 158 -9.15 0.28 11.11
CA TYR A 158 -10.09 0.92 10.20
C TYR A 158 -11.45 0.20 10.16
N LYS A 159 -11.45 -1.13 10.05
CA LYS A 159 -12.67 -1.96 10.13
C LYS A 159 -13.39 -1.75 11.45
N ASN A 160 -12.67 -1.71 12.57
CA ASN A 160 -13.26 -1.53 13.90
C ASN A 160 -13.88 -0.14 14.10
N ARG A 161 -13.40 0.87 13.40
CA ARG A 161 -13.82 2.27 13.59
C ARG A 161 -14.90 2.73 12.64
N TYR A 162 -14.95 2.19 11.43
CA TYR A 162 -15.87 2.62 10.36
C TYR A 162 -16.85 1.55 9.88
N VAL A 163 -16.62 0.29 10.16
CA VAL A 163 -17.64 -0.74 10.00
C VAL A 163 -18.49 -0.70 11.26
N LEU A 164 -19.70 -0.15 11.15
CA LEU A 164 -20.69 -0.23 12.22
C LEU A 164 -20.79 -1.68 12.68
N PRO A 165 -20.76 -1.95 14.00
CA PRO A 165 -21.01 -3.28 14.50
C PRO A 165 -22.34 -3.78 13.89
N PRO A 166 -22.44 -5.07 13.57
CA PRO A 166 -23.68 -5.63 13.05
C PRO A 166 -24.79 -5.23 14.02
N LYS A 167 -25.82 -4.60 13.49
CA LYS A 167 -27.01 -4.19 14.26
C LYS A 167 -27.45 -5.43 15.02
N GLU A 168 -27.41 -5.41 16.34
CA GLU A 168 -27.95 -6.49 17.15
C GLU A 168 -29.38 -6.72 16.69
N PRO A 169 -29.80 -7.96 16.45
CA PRO A 169 -31.19 -8.24 16.14
C PRO A 169 -32.01 -7.71 17.31
N ASP A 170 -32.96 -6.83 16.99
CA ASP A 170 -33.94 -6.32 17.95
C ASP A 170 -34.45 -7.49 18.78
N LYS A 171 -34.15 -7.51 20.06
CA LYS A 171 -34.83 -8.37 21.02
C LYS A 171 -36.25 -7.90 21.02
N VAL A 172 -37.05 -8.53 20.19
CA VAL A 172 -38.52 -8.45 20.30
C VAL A 172 -38.82 -8.88 21.71
N ALA A 173 -39.28 -7.93 22.49
CA ALA A 173 -39.75 -8.16 23.82
C ALA A 173 -40.90 -9.18 23.76
N ALA A 174 -40.61 -10.40 24.16
CA ALA A 174 -41.66 -11.36 24.54
C ALA A 174 -42.13 -10.96 25.93
N ASN A 175 -43.14 -10.10 25.94
CA ASN A 175 -44.00 -9.91 27.11
C ASN A 175 -45.41 -10.29 26.69
N SER A 176 -45.85 -11.43 27.12
CA SER A 176 -47.20 -11.72 27.54
C SER A 176 -47.23 -12.97 28.39
#